data_a71b4126814bcbedc8e9c19b2b151be9
#
_entry.id   a71b4126814bcbedc8e9c19b2b151be9
#
_cell.length_a   1.000
_cell.length_b   1.000
_cell.length_c   1.000
_cell.angle_alpha   90.00
_cell.angle_beta   90.00
_cell.angle_gamma   90.00
#
_symmetry.space_group_name_H-M   'P 1'
#
loop_
_entity.id
_entity.type
_entity.pdbx_description
1 polymer ?
#
loop_
_entity_poly.entity_id
_entity_poly.type
_entity_poly.pdbx_seq_one_letter_code
_entity_poly.pdbx_strand_id
1 'polypeptide(L)'
;LFISFLVYQQWQLDKNPPVQQQTTEQTTAASSDVPASSSSSAEVVADSQTKGQIITLENDVLRLKVDTLGGDVISSELLKYDAELGSKEPFVLLKDTNEHVYIAQSGLIGKNGIDTKAGRAQYQVTGDNFKLAEGQNELSVPLTFEKDGVTYRKIFVLKRDSYDVGVNFEIVNQSGSAIEVEPYGQLKHTLVESSGNVAMPTYTGGAYSSSETNYKKYSFSDMKDKNLSIDTKAGWVAILQHYFV
;
A
#
# COMPACT_ATOMS: atom_id res chain seq x y z
N LEU A 1 -12.87 -26.76 36.46
CA LEU A 1 -13.80 -27.29 35.42
C LEU A 1 -13.76 -26.46 34.14
N PHE A 2 -13.88 -25.11 34.20
CA PHE A 2 -13.90 -24.23 33.01
C PHE A 2 -12.57 -24.24 32.24
N ILE A 3 -11.43 -24.17 32.93
CA ILE A 3 -10.09 -24.20 32.33
C ILE A 3 -9.82 -25.53 31.65
N SER A 4 -10.25 -26.65 32.26
CA SER A 4 -10.08 -27.99 31.68
C SER A 4 -10.89 -28.15 30.38
N PHE A 5 -12.03 -27.50 30.27
CA PHE A 5 -12.86 -27.47 29.06
C PHE A 5 -12.19 -26.72 27.93
N LEU A 6 -11.57 -25.56 28.22
CA LEU A 6 -10.84 -24.78 27.22
C LEU A 6 -9.61 -25.54 26.69
N VAL A 7 -8.85 -26.18 27.55
CA VAL A 7 -7.69 -27.02 27.16
C VAL A 7 -8.15 -28.21 26.31
N TYR A 8 -9.29 -28.84 26.65
CA TYR A 8 -9.85 -29.91 25.85
C TYR A 8 -10.32 -29.46 24.47
N GLN A 9 -10.94 -28.27 24.35
CA GLN A 9 -11.31 -27.71 23.06
C GLN A 9 -10.08 -27.41 22.20
N GLN A 10 -9.03 -26.82 22.78
CA GLN A 10 -7.79 -26.55 22.07
C GLN A 10 -7.14 -27.82 21.53
N TRP A 11 -7.13 -28.90 22.35
CA TRP A 11 -6.58 -30.18 21.96
C TRP A 11 -7.40 -30.89 20.87
N GLN A 12 -8.71 -30.70 20.84
CA GLN A 12 -9.59 -31.22 19.78
C GLN A 12 -9.33 -30.52 18.44
N LEU A 13 -9.09 -29.21 18.45
CA LEU A 13 -8.74 -28.44 17.25
C LEU A 13 -7.37 -28.83 16.66
N ASP A 14 -6.43 -29.20 17.54
CA ASP A 14 -5.08 -29.64 17.14
C ASP A 14 -5.09 -31.05 16.51
N LYS A 15 -6.01 -31.93 16.95
CA LYS A 15 -6.14 -33.29 16.41
C LYS A 15 -6.96 -33.40 15.12
N ASN A 16 -7.88 -32.48 14.90
CA ASN A 16 -8.74 -32.46 13.72
C ASN A 16 -8.63 -31.08 13.04
N PRO A 17 -7.55 -30.78 12.30
CA PRO A 17 -7.49 -29.57 11.52
C PRO A 17 -8.67 -29.57 10.52
N PRO A 18 -9.38 -28.44 10.35
CA PRO A 18 -10.48 -28.37 9.41
C PRO A 18 -9.98 -28.74 8.02
N VAL A 19 -10.64 -29.70 7.40
CA VAL A 19 -10.36 -30.13 6.02
C VAL A 19 -10.59 -28.92 5.14
N GLN A 20 -9.53 -28.44 4.49
CA GLN A 20 -9.64 -27.41 3.46
C GLN A 20 -10.52 -27.95 2.34
N GLN A 21 -11.76 -27.52 2.30
CA GLN A 21 -12.59 -27.69 1.11
C GLN A 21 -11.93 -26.88 -0.01
N GLN A 22 -11.41 -27.59 -1.00
CA GLN A 22 -11.03 -26.99 -2.28
C GLN A 22 -12.28 -26.30 -2.85
N THR A 23 -12.34 -25.01 -2.67
CA THR A 23 -13.32 -24.16 -3.33
C THR A 23 -12.91 -24.09 -4.79
N THR A 24 -13.75 -24.60 -5.64
CA THR A 24 -13.73 -24.49 -7.10
C THR A 24 -13.35 -23.05 -7.49
N GLU A 25 -12.35 -22.92 -8.33
CA GLU A 25 -11.90 -21.66 -8.92
C GLU A 25 -13.09 -20.93 -9.55
N GLN A 26 -13.61 -19.98 -8.82
CA GLN A 26 -14.42 -18.92 -9.41
C GLN A 26 -13.41 -17.92 -9.96
N THR A 27 -13.26 -17.88 -11.27
CA THR A 27 -12.46 -16.91 -12.02
C THR A 27 -12.93 -15.50 -11.64
N THR A 28 -12.33 -14.93 -10.59
CA THR A 28 -12.51 -13.53 -10.28
C THR A 28 -11.78 -12.74 -11.36
N ALA A 29 -12.53 -11.97 -12.12
CA ALA A 29 -11.99 -10.99 -13.04
C ALA A 29 -10.88 -10.19 -12.36
N ALA A 30 -9.70 -10.16 -12.98
CA ALA A 30 -8.55 -9.42 -12.47
C ALA A 30 -8.96 -7.96 -12.24
N SER A 31 -9.04 -7.55 -10.97
CA SER A 31 -9.25 -6.16 -10.63
C SER A 31 -8.03 -5.38 -11.06
N SER A 32 -8.20 -4.35 -11.91
CA SER A 32 -7.11 -3.48 -12.30
C SER A 32 -6.48 -2.83 -11.07
N ASP A 33 -5.15 -2.76 -11.02
CA ASP A 33 -4.39 -2.16 -9.90
C ASP A 33 -4.57 -0.63 -9.77
N VAL A 34 -5.31 -0.03 -10.68
CA VAL A 34 -5.53 1.43 -10.75
C VAL A 34 -6.98 1.77 -10.46
N PRO A 35 -7.27 2.75 -9.58
CA PRO A 35 -8.62 3.23 -9.33
C PRO A 35 -9.29 3.73 -10.61
N ALA A 36 -10.60 3.54 -10.74
CA ALA A 36 -11.34 4.08 -11.87
C ALA A 36 -11.46 5.60 -11.73
N SER A 37 -11.02 6.35 -12.74
CA SER A 37 -11.32 7.79 -12.80
C SER A 37 -12.77 8.00 -13.23
N SER A 38 -13.38 9.12 -12.80
CA SER A 38 -14.76 9.50 -13.13
C SER A 38 -15.03 9.70 -14.63
N SER A 39 -13.98 9.68 -15.48
CA SER A 39 -14.06 10.02 -16.92
C SER A 39 -13.67 8.90 -17.89
N SER A 40 -13.44 7.65 -17.44
CA SER A 40 -12.93 6.58 -18.33
C SER A 40 -13.91 5.44 -18.52
N SER A 41 -14.48 5.33 -19.73
CA SER A 41 -15.13 4.14 -20.26
C SER A 41 -14.26 3.54 -21.37
N ALA A 42 -13.30 2.69 -21.03
CA ALA A 42 -12.66 1.79 -21.99
C ALA A 42 -12.16 0.55 -21.26
N GLU A 43 -12.68 -0.58 -21.66
CA GLU A 43 -12.27 -1.90 -21.21
C GLU A 43 -10.98 -2.27 -21.95
N VAL A 44 -9.85 -2.34 -21.26
CA VAL A 44 -8.58 -2.81 -21.81
C VAL A 44 -8.08 -3.96 -20.95
N VAL A 45 -7.73 -5.04 -21.60
CA VAL A 45 -7.17 -6.27 -21.02
C VAL A 45 -5.85 -5.92 -20.31
N ALA A 46 -5.76 -6.24 -19.01
CA ALA A 46 -4.54 -6.05 -18.25
C ALA A 46 -3.44 -6.98 -18.77
N ASP A 47 -2.43 -6.40 -19.41
CA ASP A 47 -1.17 -7.09 -19.64
C ASP A 47 -0.40 -7.14 -18.31
N SER A 48 0.15 -8.30 -17.97
CA SER A 48 0.95 -8.50 -16.77
C SER A 48 2.29 -7.77 -16.94
N GLN A 49 2.36 -6.51 -16.50
CA GLN A 49 3.61 -5.76 -16.53
C GLN A 49 4.61 -6.41 -15.57
N THR A 50 5.79 -6.68 -16.08
CA THR A 50 6.93 -7.13 -15.27
C THR A 50 7.33 -6.03 -14.28
N LYS A 51 7.75 -6.40 -13.06
CA LYS A 51 8.26 -5.45 -12.05
C LYS A 51 9.35 -4.57 -12.65
N GLY A 52 9.37 -3.31 -12.22
CA GLY A 52 10.42 -2.36 -12.58
C GLY A 52 11.72 -2.58 -11.80
N GLN A 53 12.62 -1.61 -11.86
CA GLN A 53 13.79 -1.56 -10.99
C GLN A 53 13.34 -1.30 -9.55
N ILE A 54 13.91 -2.05 -8.58
CA ILE A 54 13.66 -1.78 -7.17
C ILE A 54 14.75 -0.86 -6.65
N ILE A 55 14.35 0.25 -6.05
CA ILE A 55 15.25 1.20 -5.40
C ILE A 55 15.02 1.21 -3.89
N THR A 56 16.03 1.58 -3.14
CA THR A 56 16.00 1.69 -1.67
C THR A 56 16.14 3.16 -1.27
N LEU A 57 15.24 3.62 -0.41
CA LEU A 57 15.29 4.94 0.23
C LEU A 57 15.41 4.73 1.74
N GLU A 58 16.39 5.39 2.37
CA GLU A 58 16.66 5.18 3.81
C GLU A 58 16.92 6.51 4.51
N ASN A 59 16.20 6.72 5.62
CA ASN A 59 16.58 7.68 6.64
C ASN A 59 17.09 6.92 7.89
N ASP A 60 17.15 7.57 9.03
CA ASP A 60 17.67 6.99 10.28
C ASP A 60 16.68 6.09 11.05
N VAL A 61 15.40 6.06 10.64
CA VAL A 61 14.35 5.27 11.31
C VAL A 61 13.56 4.37 10.35
N LEU A 62 13.65 4.60 9.03
CA LEU A 62 12.81 3.97 8.03
C LEU A 62 13.63 3.57 6.79
N ARG A 63 13.43 2.36 6.29
CA ARG A 63 13.93 1.91 4.99
C ARG A 63 12.76 1.47 4.11
N LEU A 64 12.69 2.04 2.91
CA LEU A 64 11.67 1.72 1.92
C LEU A 64 12.30 1.01 0.73
N LYS A 65 11.54 0.07 0.14
CA LYS A 65 11.80 -0.42 -1.22
C LYS A 65 10.66 0.08 -2.11
N VAL A 66 11.05 0.73 -3.19
CA VAL A 66 10.12 1.31 -4.17
C VAL A 66 10.33 0.64 -5.51
N ASP A 67 9.24 0.16 -6.11
CA ASP A 67 9.24 -0.33 -7.49
C ASP A 67 9.09 0.87 -8.43
N THR A 68 9.99 1.02 -9.40
CA THR A 68 9.91 2.11 -10.39
C THR A 68 8.73 1.95 -11.36
N LEU A 69 8.11 0.76 -11.42
CA LEU A 69 6.81 0.59 -12.07
C LEU A 69 5.72 1.16 -11.14
N GLY A 70 5.12 2.26 -11.54
CA GLY A 70 4.15 3.00 -10.74
C GLY A 70 4.76 3.81 -9.59
N GLY A 71 6.01 3.59 -9.22
CA GLY A 71 6.63 4.20 -8.05
C GLY A 71 5.93 3.76 -6.75
N ASP A 72 5.65 2.47 -6.60
CA ASP A 72 4.92 1.92 -5.46
C ASP A 72 5.87 1.53 -4.33
N VAL A 73 5.48 1.81 -3.08
CA VAL A 73 6.21 1.35 -1.90
C VAL A 73 5.82 -0.10 -1.62
N ILE A 74 6.72 -1.01 -1.96
CA ILE A 74 6.51 -2.46 -1.85
C ILE A 74 7.09 -3.08 -0.58
N SER A 75 7.92 -2.34 0.15
CA SER A 75 8.43 -2.74 1.46
C SER A 75 8.73 -1.54 2.32
N SER A 76 8.47 -1.66 3.62
CA SER A 76 8.80 -0.66 4.63
C SER A 76 9.34 -1.37 5.87
N GLU A 77 10.59 -1.07 6.23
CA GLU A 77 11.27 -1.61 7.42
C GLU A 77 11.43 -0.51 8.46
N LEU A 78 10.97 -0.76 9.68
CA LEU A 78 11.06 0.17 10.82
C LEU A 78 12.38 -0.09 11.57
N LEU A 79 13.42 0.68 11.30
CA LEU A 79 14.80 0.42 11.74
C LEU A 79 15.01 0.52 13.27
N LYS A 80 14.07 1.10 14.00
CA LYS A 80 14.12 1.23 15.46
C LYS A 80 13.27 0.18 16.20
N TYR A 81 12.60 -0.70 15.47
CA TYR A 81 11.74 -1.75 16.03
C TYR A 81 12.23 -3.11 15.56
N ASP A 82 12.48 -4.00 16.51
CA ASP A 82 12.86 -5.38 16.21
C ASP A 82 11.64 -6.18 15.71
N ALA A 83 11.87 -7.08 14.75
CA ALA A 83 10.82 -7.99 14.25
C ALA A 83 10.30 -8.92 15.36
N GLU A 84 11.22 -9.39 16.22
CA GLU A 84 10.93 -10.20 17.40
C GLU A 84 11.76 -9.67 18.58
N LEU A 85 11.30 -9.90 19.79
CA LEU A 85 11.98 -9.43 20.99
C LEU A 85 13.43 -9.93 21.06
N GLY A 86 14.38 -8.99 20.98
CA GLY A 86 15.82 -9.28 21.00
C GLY A 86 16.39 -9.74 19.65
N SER A 87 15.63 -9.71 18.57
CA SER A 87 16.18 -9.87 17.23
C SER A 87 16.92 -8.59 16.81
N LYS A 88 17.83 -8.72 15.83
CA LYS A 88 18.46 -7.55 15.19
C LYS A 88 17.82 -7.23 13.83
N GLU A 89 16.83 -8.01 13.45
CA GLU A 89 16.07 -7.83 12.22
C GLU A 89 15.04 -6.72 12.44
N PRO A 90 14.95 -5.70 11.56
CA PRO A 90 13.94 -4.65 11.67
C PRO A 90 12.55 -5.19 11.40
N PHE A 91 11.55 -4.61 12.04
CA PHE A 91 10.15 -4.94 11.78
C PHE A 91 9.76 -4.50 10.36
N VAL A 92 9.20 -5.43 9.57
CA VAL A 92 8.72 -5.18 8.21
C VAL A 92 7.22 -4.88 8.26
N LEU A 93 6.86 -3.61 8.07
CA LEU A 93 5.46 -3.16 8.08
C LEU A 93 4.77 -3.42 6.74
N LEU A 94 5.37 -2.98 5.63
CA LEU A 94 4.87 -3.23 4.28
C LEU A 94 5.70 -4.34 3.62
N LYS A 95 5.03 -5.22 2.89
CA LYS A 95 5.68 -6.30 2.13
C LYS A 95 4.86 -6.72 0.93
N ASP A 96 5.55 -7.14 -0.13
CA ASP A 96 4.97 -7.69 -1.35
C ASP A 96 5.50 -9.11 -1.56
N THR A 97 4.75 -10.10 -1.11
CA THR A 97 5.04 -11.51 -1.29
C THR A 97 3.86 -12.22 -1.93
N ASN A 98 4.06 -13.42 -2.46
CA ASN A 98 2.99 -14.21 -3.06
C ASN A 98 1.85 -14.55 -2.08
N GLU A 99 2.17 -14.65 -0.79
CA GLU A 99 1.21 -15.04 0.25
C GLU A 99 0.58 -13.84 0.96
N HIS A 100 1.30 -12.72 1.02
CA HIS A 100 0.88 -11.55 1.76
C HIS A 100 1.33 -10.28 1.06
N VAL A 101 0.36 -9.51 0.60
CA VAL A 101 0.58 -8.20 0.00
C VAL A 101 0.08 -7.13 0.97
N TYR A 102 0.97 -6.22 1.37
CA TYR A 102 0.63 -4.97 2.02
C TYR A 102 1.56 -3.90 1.48
N ILE A 103 1.06 -3.09 0.56
CA ILE A 103 1.82 -2.09 -0.19
C ILE A 103 1.08 -0.75 -0.21
N ALA A 104 1.85 0.33 -0.41
CA ALA A 104 1.29 1.66 -0.62
C ALA A 104 1.54 2.10 -2.07
N GLN A 105 0.48 2.42 -2.76
CA GLN A 105 0.49 2.84 -4.15
C GLN A 105 0.01 4.28 -4.27
N SER A 106 0.53 5.01 -5.24
CA SER A 106 0.05 6.34 -5.59
C SER A 106 0.37 6.64 -7.06
N GLY A 107 -0.38 7.54 -7.65
CA GLY A 107 -0.18 7.85 -9.07
C GLY A 107 -1.09 8.96 -9.57
N LEU A 108 -1.15 9.08 -10.89
CA LEU A 108 -1.92 10.08 -11.61
C LEU A 108 -2.88 9.41 -12.59
N ILE A 109 -4.17 9.54 -12.34
CA ILE A 109 -5.27 9.06 -13.19
C ILE A 109 -5.94 10.24 -13.90
N GLY A 110 -7.03 10.01 -14.60
CA GLY A 110 -7.77 11.02 -15.35
C GLY A 110 -7.52 10.93 -16.86
N LYS A 111 -8.01 11.92 -17.59
CA LYS A 111 -7.96 11.94 -19.05
C LYS A 111 -6.54 11.84 -19.62
N ASN A 112 -5.59 12.54 -19.00
CA ASN A 112 -4.18 12.54 -19.35
C ASN A 112 -3.32 11.82 -18.28
N GLY A 113 -3.94 11.01 -17.42
CA GLY A 113 -3.25 10.22 -16.41
C GLY A 113 -2.27 9.24 -17.03
N ILE A 114 -1.16 9.03 -16.35
CA ILE A 114 -0.09 8.11 -16.76
C ILE A 114 -0.29 6.72 -16.19
N ASP A 115 -1.14 6.60 -15.16
CA ASP A 115 -1.56 5.32 -14.58
C ASP A 115 -2.95 4.98 -15.12
N THR A 116 -3.06 3.86 -15.82
CA THR A 116 -4.29 3.45 -16.50
C THR A 116 -4.61 1.99 -16.21
N LYS A 117 -5.78 1.53 -16.59
CA LYS A 117 -6.13 0.10 -16.51
C LYS A 117 -5.23 -0.80 -17.39
N ALA A 118 -4.63 -0.22 -18.43
CA ALA A 118 -3.71 -0.94 -19.33
C ALA A 118 -2.30 -1.07 -18.75
N GLY A 119 -1.93 -0.26 -17.74
CA GLY A 119 -0.64 -0.33 -17.09
C GLY A 119 -0.29 0.94 -16.33
N ARG A 120 0.79 0.83 -15.56
CA ARG A 120 1.38 1.86 -14.72
C ARG A 120 2.57 2.52 -15.41
N ALA A 121 2.85 3.77 -15.08
CA ALA A 121 4.02 4.47 -15.59
C ALA A 121 5.31 3.79 -15.11
N GLN A 122 6.25 3.53 -16.03
CA GLN A 122 7.59 3.07 -15.72
C GLN A 122 8.50 4.28 -15.52
N TYR A 123 8.77 4.63 -14.28
CA TYR A 123 9.64 5.76 -13.95
C TYR A 123 11.12 5.44 -14.16
N GLN A 124 11.89 6.46 -14.48
CA GLN A 124 13.34 6.45 -14.55
C GLN A 124 13.93 7.13 -13.33
N VAL A 125 15.04 6.60 -12.84
CA VAL A 125 15.81 7.16 -11.71
C VAL A 125 17.28 6.81 -11.90
N THR A 126 18.16 7.71 -11.46
CA THR A 126 19.61 7.46 -11.51
C THR A 126 20.08 6.96 -10.16
N GLY A 127 20.45 5.69 -10.09
CA GLY A 127 20.88 5.00 -8.87
C GLY A 127 19.79 4.06 -8.33
N ASP A 128 20.15 3.31 -7.32
CA ASP A 128 19.31 2.27 -6.70
C ASP A 128 19.25 2.36 -5.16
N ASN A 129 20.21 3.08 -4.54
CA ASN A 129 20.30 3.25 -3.10
C ASN A 129 20.45 4.72 -2.74
N PHE A 130 19.45 5.24 -2.05
CA PHE A 130 19.37 6.63 -1.60
C PHE A 130 19.30 6.66 -0.08
N LYS A 131 20.32 7.21 0.55
CA LYS A 131 20.39 7.30 2.00
C LYS A 131 20.53 8.75 2.44
N LEU A 132 19.79 9.10 3.50
CA LEU A 132 19.89 10.42 4.13
C LEU A 132 21.32 10.62 4.66
N ALA A 133 22.02 11.60 4.10
CA ALA A 133 23.39 11.89 4.48
C ALA A 133 23.49 12.46 5.90
N GLU A 134 24.63 12.29 6.53
CA GLU A 134 24.93 12.89 7.81
C GLU A 134 24.84 14.44 7.71
N GLY A 135 24.20 15.06 8.67
CA GLY A 135 23.98 16.53 8.69
C GLY A 135 22.85 17.04 7.79
N GLN A 136 22.24 16.17 6.96
CA GLN A 136 21.06 16.54 6.19
C GLN A 136 19.79 16.22 6.99
N ASN A 137 18.76 17.05 6.84
CA ASN A 137 17.47 16.86 7.52
C ASN A 137 16.42 16.18 6.65
N GLU A 138 16.66 16.10 5.34
CA GLU A 138 15.72 15.59 4.36
C GLU A 138 16.45 14.88 3.22
N LEU A 139 15.88 13.74 2.79
CA LEU A 139 16.23 13.02 1.57
C LEU A 139 15.09 13.20 0.58
N SER A 140 15.39 13.72 -0.62
CA SER A 140 14.43 13.91 -1.70
C SER A 140 14.88 13.11 -2.92
N VAL A 141 14.02 12.18 -3.39
CA VAL A 141 14.34 11.27 -4.50
C VAL A 141 13.30 11.41 -5.60
N PRO A 142 13.63 12.09 -6.72
CA PRO A 142 12.75 12.22 -7.86
C PRO A 142 12.82 10.99 -8.78
N LEU A 143 11.65 10.45 -9.13
CA LEU A 143 11.45 9.48 -10.19
C LEU A 143 10.79 10.21 -11.35
N THR A 144 11.31 10.07 -12.57
CA THR A 144 10.87 10.85 -13.75
C THR A 144 10.25 9.94 -14.81
N PHE A 145 9.14 10.38 -15.39
CA PHE A 145 8.49 9.75 -16.53
C PHE A 145 8.15 10.83 -17.58
N GLU A 146 8.42 10.54 -18.84
CA GLU A 146 8.16 11.49 -19.93
C GLU A 146 7.19 10.86 -20.93
N LYS A 147 6.20 11.65 -21.32
CA LYS A 147 5.21 11.24 -22.34
C LYS A 147 4.63 12.46 -23.05
N ASP A 148 4.60 12.43 -24.36
CA ASP A 148 3.93 13.42 -25.23
C ASP A 148 4.30 14.88 -24.92
N GLY A 149 5.57 15.14 -24.63
CA GLY A 149 6.06 16.48 -24.29
C GLY A 149 5.71 16.94 -22.86
N VAL A 150 5.29 16.02 -22.01
CA VAL A 150 5.03 16.26 -20.58
C VAL A 150 6.01 15.45 -19.74
N THR A 151 6.67 16.11 -18.80
CA THR A 151 7.52 15.48 -17.80
C THR A 151 6.77 15.37 -16.48
N TYR A 152 6.64 14.16 -15.98
CA TYR A 152 6.02 13.84 -14.69
C TYR A 152 7.12 13.42 -13.72
N ARG A 153 7.19 14.06 -12.57
CA ARG A 153 8.10 13.69 -11.48
C ARG A 153 7.30 13.26 -10.27
N LYS A 154 7.59 12.07 -9.78
CA LYS A 154 7.10 11.57 -8.49
C LYS A 154 8.25 11.65 -7.50
N ILE A 155 8.12 12.47 -6.47
CA ILE A 155 9.21 12.84 -5.56
C ILE A 155 8.91 12.27 -4.19
N PHE A 156 9.74 11.33 -3.74
CA PHE A 156 9.70 10.82 -2.38
C PHE A 156 10.53 11.69 -1.45
N VAL A 157 9.96 12.03 -0.30
CA VAL A 157 10.60 12.88 0.70
C VAL A 157 10.59 12.17 2.05
N LEU A 158 11.77 11.88 2.59
CA LEU A 158 11.96 11.30 3.91
C LEU A 158 12.70 12.31 4.79
N LYS A 159 12.18 12.57 5.98
CA LYS A 159 12.81 13.49 6.94
C LYS A 159 13.54 12.72 8.03
N ARG A 160 14.53 13.37 8.64
CA ARG A 160 15.24 12.82 9.79
C ARG A 160 14.27 12.60 10.96
N ASP A 161 14.48 11.51 11.70
CA ASP A 161 13.69 11.10 12.87
C ASP A 161 12.17 11.03 12.62
N SER A 162 11.75 10.85 11.34
CA SER A 162 10.33 10.75 10.97
C SER A 162 10.03 9.47 10.19
N TYR A 163 8.88 8.89 10.50
CA TYR A 163 8.29 7.78 9.73
C TYR A 163 7.35 8.28 8.61
N ASP A 164 7.13 9.60 8.52
CA ASP A 164 6.31 10.19 7.45
C ASP A 164 7.04 10.09 6.11
N VAL A 165 6.32 9.66 5.10
CA VAL A 165 6.78 9.59 3.72
C VAL A 165 5.99 10.57 2.87
N GLY A 166 6.62 11.67 2.48
CA GLY A 166 6.03 12.61 1.53
C GLY A 166 6.09 12.04 0.12
N VAL A 167 4.97 12.11 -0.62
CA VAL A 167 4.92 11.79 -2.05
C VAL A 167 4.32 12.97 -2.79
N ASN A 168 5.15 13.65 -3.56
CA ASN A 168 4.77 14.84 -4.31
C ASN A 168 4.80 14.56 -5.81
N PHE A 169 3.88 15.17 -6.56
CA PHE A 169 3.88 15.14 -8.01
C PHE A 169 4.21 16.54 -8.56
N GLU A 170 5.21 16.58 -9.43
CA GLU A 170 5.58 17.79 -10.18
C GLU A 170 5.39 17.49 -11.67
N ILE A 171 4.71 18.40 -12.38
CA ILE A 171 4.37 18.19 -13.78
C ILE A 171 4.84 19.40 -14.58
N VAL A 172 5.72 19.16 -15.54
CA VAL A 172 6.19 20.17 -16.49
C VAL A 172 5.58 19.85 -17.85
N ASN A 173 4.63 20.67 -18.26
CA ASN A 173 3.90 20.49 -19.51
C ASN A 173 4.45 21.37 -20.62
N GLN A 174 5.11 20.79 -21.60
CA GLN A 174 5.63 21.43 -22.81
C GLN A 174 4.90 20.96 -24.07
N SER A 175 3.78 20.24 -23.94
CA SER A 175 3.02 19.69 -25.08
C SER A 175 2.26 20.73 -25.91
N GLY A 176 2.15 21.97 -25.40
CA GLY A 176 1.35 23.03 -26.00
C GLY A 176 -0.17 22.90 -25.82
N SER A 177 -0.63 21.85 -25.10
CA SER A 177 -2.04 21.60 -24.81
C SER A 177 -2.27 21.46 -23.30
N ALA A 178 -3.45 21.85 -22.82
CA ALA A 178 -3.81 21.63 -21.42
C ALA A 178 -3.93 20.12 -21.13
N ILE A 179 -3.48 19.68 -19.96
CA ILE A 179 -3.62 18.33 -19.47
C ILE A 179 -4.50 18.31 -18.22
N GLU A 180 -5.21 17.19 -18.02
CA GLU A 180 -6.10 16.96 -16.88
C GLU A 180 -5.70 15.65 -16.20
N VAL A 181 -5.24 15.73 -14.97
CA VAL A 181 -4.80 14.60 -14.15
C VAL A 181 -5.33 14.71 -12.73
N GLU A 182 -5.57 13.58 -12.11
CA GLU A 182 -6.05 13.46 -10.73
C GLU A 182 -5.06 12.60 -9.94
N PRO A 183 -4.48 13.10 -8.84
CA PRO A 183 -3.64 12.28 -7.99
C PRO A 183 -4.48 11.32 -7.16
N TYR A 184 -3.97 10.11 -6.93
CA TYR A 184 -4.55 9.14 -6.02
C TYR A 184 -3.50 8.53 -5.10
N GLY A 185 -3.94 8.03 -3.96
CA GLY A 185 -3.18 7.17 -3.06
C GLY A 185 -4.06 6.02 -2.58
N GLN A 186 -3.49 4.83 -2.47
CA GLN A 186 -4.19 3.66 -1.94
C GLN A 186 -3.27 2.75 -1.15
N LEU A 187 -3.84 2.05 -0.17
CA LEU A 187 -3.23 0.94 0.52
C LEU A 187 -3.86 -0.35 0.02
N LYS A 188 -3.04 -1.28 -0.47
CA LYS A 188 -3.48 -2.60 -0.92
C LYS A 188 -3.03 -3.64 0.10
N HIS A 189 -3.97 -4.41 0.61
CA HIS A 189 -3.70 -5.40 1.65
C HIS A 189 -4.42 -6.71 1.33
N THR A 190 -3.72 -7.85 1.45
CA THR A 190 -4.35 -9.17 1.38
C THR A 190 -5.31 -9.33 2.56
N LEU A 191 -6.51 -9.81 2.29
CA LEU A 191 -7.46 -10.13 3.35
C LEU A 191 -6.87 -11.29 4.18
N VAL A 192 -6.43 -10.98 5.39
CA VAL A 192 -6.02 -11.98 6.37
C VAL A 192 -7.16 -12.12 7.37
N GLU A 193 -7.76 -13.29 7.44
CA GLU A 193 -8.68 -13.59 8.53
C GLU A 193 -7.89 -13.53 9.83
N SER A 194 -8.33 -12.65 10.75
CA SER A 194 -7.65 -12.49 12.03
C SER A 194 -7.74 -13.80 12.81
N SER A 195 -6.65 -14.55 12.88
CA SER A 195 -6.48 -15.66 13.83
C SER A 195 -6.28 -15.14 15.26
N GLY A 196 -7.04 -14.11 15.63
CA GLY A 196 -6.95 -13.47 16.93
C GLY A 196 -7.30 -14.43 18.04
N ASN A 197 -6.52 -14.40 19.12
CA ASN A 197 -6.87 -15.07 20.37
C ASN A 197 -8.25 -14.59 20.83
N VAL A 198 -9.21 -15.49 20.94
CA VAL A 198 -10.60 -15.20 21.34
C VAL A 198 -10.69 -14.43 22.65
N ALA A 199 -9.68 -14.56 23.53
CA ALA A 199 -9.62 -13.88 24.81
C ALA A 199 -9.15 -12.42 24.75
N MET A 200 -8.43 -12.03 23.67
CA MET A 200 -7.92 -10.66 23.45
C MET A 200 -8.02 -10.32 21.97
N PRO A 201 -9.22 -10.03 21.47
CA PRO A 201 -9.41 -9.71 20.08
C PRO A 201 -8.76 -8.36 19.75
N THR A 202 -7.80 -8.37 18.82
CA THR A 202 -7.21 -7.17 18.27
C THR A 202 -7.88 -6.81 16.95
N TYR A 203 -8.15 -5.53 16.75
CA TYR A 203 -8.72 -5.07 15.50
C TYR A 203 -7.66 -4.99 14.42
N THR A 204 -7.93 -5.64 13.28
CA THR A 204 -7.20 -5.46 12.04
C THR A 204 -8.21 -5.11 10.96
N GLY A 205 -8.00 -4.01 10.24
CA GLY A 205 -8.95 -3.54 9.24
C GLY A 205 -8.76 -2.08 8.90
N GLY A 206 -9.65 -1.55 8.08
CA GLY A 206 -9.64 -0.15 7.70
C GLY A 206 -10.16 0.78 8.78
N ALA A 207 -9.70 2.00 8.74
CA ALA A 207 -10.28 3.12 9.45
C ALA A 207 -10.20 4.38 8.58
N TYR A 208 -11.08 5.33 8.83
CA TYR A 208 -11.10 6.58 8.11
C TYR A 208 -11.60 7.74 8.97
N SER A 209 -11.26 8.94 8.53
CA SER A 209 -11.81 10.20 9.00
C SER A 209 -12.35 10.99 7.81
N SER A 210 -13.34 11.80 8.05
CA SER A 210 -13.90 12.76 7.09
C SER A 210 -14.26 14.05 7.81
N SER A 211 -14.69 15.07 7.07
CA SER A 211 -15.19 16.33 7.66
C SER A 211 -16.40 16.14 8.61
N GLU A 212 -17.14 15.05 8.44
CA GLU A 212 -18.33 14.74 9.25
C GLU A 212 -18.05 13.70 10.35
N THR A 213 -16.99 12.92 10.22
CA THR A 213 -16.68 11.79 11.09
C THR A 213 -15.21 11.82 11.48
N ASN A 214 -14.90 12.10 12.74
CA ASN A 214 -13.52 12.19 13.21
C ASN A 214 -12.76 10.86 13.14
N TYR A 215 -13.45 9.73 13.38
CA TYR A 215 -12.88 8.39 13.34
C TYR A 215 -13.98 7.33 13.18
N LYS A 216 -13.81 6.43 12.22
CA LYS A 216 -14.68 5.27 12.06
C LYS A 216 -13.88 4.07 11.55
N LYS A 217 -14.13 2.92 12.16
CA LYS A 217 -13.62 1.63 11.69
C LYS A 217 -14.46 1.14 10.52
N TYR A 218 -13.81 0.49 9.57
CA TYR A 218 -14.43 -0.20 8.46
C TYR A 218 -13.69 -1.52 8.26
N SER A 219 -14.28 -2.60 8.76
CA SER A 219 -13.61 -3.91 8.82
C SER A 219 -13.41 -4.51 7.42
N PHE A 220 -12.51 -5.47 7.32
CA PHE A 220 -12.32 -6.22 6.06
C PHE A 220 -13.58 -7.00 5.65
N SER A 221 -14.41 -7.46 6.63
CA SER A 221 -15.71 -8.04 6.33
C SER A 221 -16.67 -7.02 5.74
N ASP A 222 -16.73 -5.80 6.32
CA ASP A 222 -17.57 -4.72 5.75
C ASP A 222 -17.13 -4.37 4.31
N MET A 223 -15.81 -4.31 4.05
CA MET A 223 -15.26 -4.06 2.70
C MET A 223 -15.63 -5.14 1.69
N LYS A 224 -15.74 -6.39 2.14
CA LYS A 224 -16.14 -7.53 1.31
C LYS A 224 -17.61 -7.46 0.93
N ASP A 225 -18.45 -6.97 1.86
CA ASP A 225 -19.89 -6.90 1.68
C ASP A 225 -20.31 -5.64 0.90
N LYS A 226 -19.61 -4.53 1.09
CA LYS A 226 -19.96 -3.25 0.49
C LYS A 226 -18.77 -2.33 0.31
N ASN A 227 -18.65 -1.71 -0.85
CA ASN A 227 -17.71 -0.61 -1.07
C ASN A 227 -18.17 0.65 -0.31
N LEU A 228 -17.22 1.30 0.39
CA LEU A 228 -17.43 2.59 1.01
C LEU A 228 -16.93 3.69 0.07
N SER A 229 -17.79 4.66 -0.22
CA SER A 229 -17.43 5.87 -0.96
C SER A 229 -17.85 7.09 -0.15
N ILE A 230 -16.91 8.01 0.08
CA ILE A 230 -17.13 9.22 0.88
C ILE A 230 -16.50 10.40 0.16
N ASP A 231 -17.32 11.41 -0.17
CA ASP A 231 -16.84 12.69 -0.65
C ASP A 231 -16.52 13.60 0.54
N THR A 232 -15.29 14.01 0.68
CA THR A 232 -14.86 14.88 1.78
C THR A 232 -13.75 15.82 1.35
N LYS A 233 -13.70 17.00 1.93
CA LYS A 233 -12.64 18.00 1.69
C LYS A 233 -11.41 17.79 2.56
N ALA A 234 -11.54 17.01 3.63
CA ALA A 234 -10.47 16.70 4.57
C ALA A 234 -10.72 15.35 5.21
N GLY A 235 -9.66 14.63 5.53
CA GLY A 235 -9.75 13.33 6.17
C GLY A 235 -8.48 12.51 5.95
N TRP A 236 -8.54 11.28 6.40
CA TRP A 236 -7.49 10.28 6.20
C TRP A 236 -8.11 8.88 6.10
N VAL A 237 -7.37 7.97 5.51
CA VAL A 237 -7.65 6.54 5.51
C VAL A 237 -6.43 5.80 6.06
N ALA A 238 -6.68 4.70 6.77
CA ALA A 238 -5.62 3.89 7.36
C ALA A 238 -6.00 2.41 7.35
N ILE A 239 -4.98 1.55 7.39
CA ILE A 239 -5.11 0.14 7.76
C ILE A 239 -4.51 -0.01 9.15
N LEU A 240 -5.35 -0.42 10.09
CA LEU A 240 -4.96 -0.65 11.48
C LEU A 240 -4.48 -2.08 11.64
N GLN A 241 -3.36 -2.25 12.31
CA GLN A 241 -2.81 -3.53 12.77
C GLN A 241 -2.62 -3.48 14.28
N HIS A 242 -2.23 -4.60 14.91
CA HIS A 242 -2.14 -4.73 16.36
C HIS A 242 -1.37 -3.58 17.04
N TYR A 243 -0.24 -3.15 16.46
CA TYR A 243 0.65 -2.11 17.01
C TYR A 243 0.87 -0.93 16.07
N PHE A 244 0.36 -0.99 14.82
CA PHE A 244 0.68 -0.01 13.78
C PHE A 244 -0.58 0.49 13.06
N VAL A 245 -0.48 1.72 12.57
CA VAL A 245 -1.51 2.43 11.79
C VAL A 245 -0.92 2.87 10.47
#